data_dce1a80f8193a27ca1619f7677ab8ee5
#
_entry.id   dce1a80f8193a27ca1619f7677ab8ee5
#
_cell.length_a   1.000
_cell.length_b   1.000
_cell.length_c   1.000
_cell.angle_alpha   90.00
_cell.angle_beta   90.00
_cell.angle_gamma   90.00
#
_symmetry.space_group_name_H-M   'P 1'
#
loop_
_entity.id
_entity.type
_entity.pdbx_description
1 polymer ?
#
loop_
_entity_poly.entity_id
_entity_poly.type
_entity_poly.pdbx_seq_one_letter_code
_entity_poly.pdbx_strand_id
1 'polypeptide(L)'
;VLSCDGNFGNLVFDNKKIPIRGVIGDQQAALVGQGCFKSGDMKSTYGTGCFLMVNTEDKPIVINEGLLTTVAYKLNGNVHYAIEGSIYSCGNIIKWLRDKMLFFKSAHESEKYLNINGDTNNVLFLPAFNGLGAPFWNSDIRGGFYGITQDTTINDIVTSAFNSISFQTKEITTILEKYDIKINNLLVDGGMVQNKTFCQMLSNALNKEILTPVNVESTAIGACKVCMLSSEIDINNLSKEMNSYRPDSSLQDVNLTNFDNWKSYVSKSIKTI
;
A
#
# COMPACT_ATOMS: atom_id res chain seq x y z
N VAL A 1 22.68 8.67 -16.29
CA VAL A 1 21.55 7.84 -15.87
C VAL A 1 21.20 6.95 -17.04
N LEU A 2 21.14 5.62 -16.80
CA LEU A 2 20.79 4.61 -17.80
C LEU A 2 19.29 4.26 -17.71
N SER A 3 18.75 3.62 -18.76
CA SER A 3 17.45 2.94 -18.70
C SER A 3 17.54 1.75 -17.75
N CYS A 4 16.42 1.39 -17.10
CA CYS A 4 16.39 0.25 -16.17
C CYS A 4 16.78 -1.08 -16.85
N ASP A 5 16.51 -1.21 -18.13
CA ASP A 5 16.84 -2.31 -19.04
C ASP A 5 18.20 -2.16 -19.74
N GLY A 6 19.08 -1.29 -19.20
CA GLY A 6 20.38 -0.98 -19.78
C GLY A 6 21.43 -2.06 -19.56
N ASN A 7 22.62 -1.82 -20.11
CA ASN A 7 23.79 -2.65 -19.85
C ASN A 7 24.58 -2.08 -18.67
N PHE A 8 24.56 -2.76 -17.54
CA PHE A 8 25.24 -2.36 -16.30
C PHE A 8 26.56 -3.11 -16.06
N GLY A 9 27.09 -3.77 -17.08
CA GLY A 9 28.34 -4.54 -17.00
C GLY A 9 28.08 -6.01 -16.71
N ASN A 10 29.06 -6.65 -16.06
CA ASN A 10 29.01 -8.08 -15.78
C ASN A 10 29.36 -8.38 -14.33
N LEU A 11 28.63 -9.31 -13.73
CA LEU A 11 29.03 -10.00 -12.53
C LEU A 11 29.99 -11.15 -12.92
N VAL A 12 31.11 -11.27 -12.22
CA VAL A 12 32.01 -12.43 -12.39
C VAL A 12 31.74 -13.39 -11.21
N PHE A 13 31.22 -14.56 -11.52
CA PHE A 13 30.94 -15.60 -10.55
C PHE A 13 31.40 -16.95 -11.09
N ASP A 14 32.22 -17.67 -10.33
CA ASP A 14 32.78 -18.98 -10.72
C ASP A 14 33.42 -18.97 -12.14
N ASN A 15 34.27 -17.96 -12.39
CA ASN A 15 34.92 -17.70 -13.70
C ASN A 15 33.95 -17.47 -14.88
N LYS A 16 32.65 -17.32 -14.63
CA LYS A 16 31.63 -16.97 -15.63
C LYS A 16 31.31 -15.49 -15.56
N LYS A 17 31.17 -14.87 -16.74
CA LYS A 17 30.65 -13.49 -16.84
C LYS A 17 29.14 -13.55 -17.04
N ILE A 18 28.40 -13.02 -16.05
CA ILE A 18 26.94 -12.92 -16.07
C ILE A 18 26.59 -11.46 -16.33
N PRO A 19 25.97 -11.11 -17.47
CA PRO A 19 25.63 -9.72 -17.77
C PRO A 19 24.53 -9.22 -16.83
N ILE A 20 24.70 -7.99 -16.30
CA ILE A 20 23.67 -7.30 -15.52
C ILE A 20 22.81 -6.49 -16.50
N ARG A 21 21.59 -6.96 -16.75
CA ARG A 21 20.68 -6.44 -17.77
C ARG A 21 19.48 -5.67 -17.22
N GLY A 22 19.36 -5.58 -15.91
CA GLY A 22 18.27 -4.86 -15.27
C GLY A 22 18.69 -4.29 -13.91
N VAL A 23 18.44 -3.01 -13.71
CA VAL A 23 18.61 -2.33 -12.42
C VAL A 23 17.44 -1.39 -12.21
N ILE A 24 16.73 -1.56 -11.08
CA ILE A 24 15.53 -0.80 -10.78
C ILE A 24 15.38 -0.68 -9.26
N GLY A 25 14.84 0.45 -8.77
CA GLY A 25 14.52 0.63 -7.35
C GLY A 25 13.44 -0.35 -6.89
N ASP A 26 13.42 -0.71 -5.61
CA ASP A 26 12.53 -1.73 -5.04
C ASP A 26 11.04 -1.43 -5.26
N GLN A 27 10.60 -0.21 -4.99
CA GLN A 27 9.21 0.19 -5.16
C GLN A 27 8.78 0.21 -6.63
N GLN A 28 9.67 0.67 -7.51
CA GLN A 28 9.49 0.67 -8.95
C GLN A 28 9.50 -0.75 -9.51
N ALA A 29 10.37 -1.61 -8.97
CA ALA A 29 10.39 -3.02 -9.32
C ALA A 29 9.06 -3.70 -8.93
N ALA A 30 8.52 -3.43 -7.75
CA ALA A 30 7.22 -3.94 -7.35
C ALA A 30 6.10 -3.49 -8.30
N LEU A 31 6.14 -2.22 -8.77
CA LEU A 31 5.18 -1.71 -9.76
C LEU A 31 5.24 -2.51 -11.07
N VAL A 32 6.45 -2.73 -11.61
CA VAL A 32 6.68 -3.57 -12.80
C VAL A 32 6.31 -5.03 -12.53
N GLY A 33 6.68 -5.55 -11.37
CA GLY A 33 6.42 -6.93 -10.95
C GLY A 33 4.93 -7.23 -10.92
N GLN A 34 4.14 -6.33 -10.40
CA GLN A 34 2.69 -6.43 -10.39
C GLN A 34 2.05 -6.13 -11.75
N GLY A 35 2.81 -5.58 -12.73
CA GLY A 35 2.36 -5.29 -14.09
C GLY A 35 1.51 -4.05 -14.19
N CYS A 36 1.76 -3.08 -13.34
CA CYS A 36 1.17 -1.75 -13.37
C CYS A 36 1.83 -0.92 -14.49
N PHE A 37 1.46 -1.17 -15.73
CA PHE A 37 2.04 -0.50 -16.90
C PHE A 37 1.18 0.61 -17.49
N LYS A 38 -0.12 0.61 -17.17
CA LYS A 38 -1.07 1.58 -17.72
C LYS A 38 -1.36 2.69 -16.71
N SER A 39 -1.73 3.86 -17.24
CA SER A 39 -2.22 4.94 -16.39
C SER A 39 -3.39 4.48 -15.54
N GLY A 40 -3.34 4.78 -14.23
CA GLY A 40 -4.33 4.36 -13.25
C GLY A 40 -4.13 2.95 -12.68
N ASP A 41 -3.14 2.18 -13.16
CA ASP A 41 -2.73 0.96 -12.47
C ASP A 41 -1.99 1.35 -11.18
N MET A 42 -2.47 0.83 -10.07
CA MET A 42 -1.95 1.15 -8.74
C MET A 42 -1.45 -0.10 -8.04
N LYS A 43 -0.27 -0.01 -7.46
CA LYS A 43 0.23 -0.99 -6.50
C LYS A 43 0.27 -0.39 -5.09
N SER A 44 0.05 -1.24 -4.10
CA SER A 44 0.19 -0.88 -2.69
C SER A 44 0.85 -2.03 -1.92
N THR A 45 2.03 -1.78 -1.36
CA THR A 45 2.82 -2.79 -0.63
C THR A 45 2.69 -2.56 0.86
N TYR A 46 2.00 -3.46 1.55
CA TYR A 46 1.75 -3.41 3.00
C TYR A 46 2.80 -4.23 3.77
N GLY A 47 3.91 -3.60 4.08
CA GLY A 47 5.00 -4.12 4.91
C GLY A 47 5.01 -3.50 6.31
N THR A 48 6.16 -3.12 6.83
CA THR A 48 6.32 -2.34 8.10
C THR A 48 5.56 -1.01 8.03
N GLY A 49 5.76 -0.27 6.93
CA GLY A 49 4.90 0.81 6.44
C GLY A 49 4.13 0.35 5.21
N CYS A 50 3.50 1.29 4.51
CA CYS A 50 2.87 1.01 3.24
C CYS A 50 3.36 2.02 2.19
N PHE A 51 3.66 1.53 0.99
CA PHE A 51 4.11 2.33 -0.15
C PHE A 51 3.19 2.11 -1.33
N LEU A 52 2.48 3.18 -1.70
CA LEU A 52 1.59 3.21 -2.84
C LEU A 52 2.25 3.86 -4.02
N MET A 53 2.01 3.33 -5.22
CA MET A 53 2.40 3.97 -6.48
C MET A 53 1.30 3.79 -7.51
N VAL A 54 0.96 4.88 -8.19
CA VAL A 54 0.01 4.90 -9.32
C VAL A 54 0.76 5.30 -10.58
N ASN A 55 0.72 4.46 -11.60
CA ASN A 55 1.33 4.76 -12.89
C ASN A 55 0.56 5.88 -13.61
N THR A 56 1.27 6.88 -14.12
CA THR A 56 0.72 7.98 -14.92
C THR A 56 1.27 8.02 -16.34
N GLU A 57 1.93 6.93 -16.76
CA GLU A 57 2.59 6.77 -18.06
C GLU A 57 3.60 7.90 -18.33
N ASP A 58 3.50 8.61 -19.44
CA ASP A 58 4.42 9.66 -19.87
C ASP A 58 4.12 11.04 -19.24
N LYS A 59 3.14 11.12 -18.33
CA LYS A 59 2.68 12.38 -17.73
C LYS A 59 3.19 12.57 -16.31
N PRO A 60 4.10 13.52 -16.07
CA PRO A 60 4.52 13.88 -14.70
C PRO A 60 3.45 14.76 -14.04
N ILE A 61 2.43 14.15 -13.45
CA ILE A 61 1.36 14.86 -12.77
C ILE A 61 1.83 15.31 -11.39
N VAL A 62 1.75 16.61 -11.10
CA VAL A 62 2.11 17.19 -9.80
C VAL A 62 0.86 17.36 -8.95
N ILE A 63 0.87 16.79 -7.75
CA ILE A 63 -0.19 16.91 -6.75
C ILE A 63 0.35 17.72 -5.56
N ASN A 64 -0.25 18.87 -5.31
CA ASN A 64 0.18 19.77 -4.22
C ASN A 64 -0.42 19.40 -2.84
N GLU A 65 -1.10 18.26 -2.75
CA GLU A 65 -1.76 17.77 -1.52
C GLU A 65 -0.99 16.60 -0.90
N GLY A 66 0.34 16.73 -0.77
CA GLY A 66 1.17 15.82 0.00
C GLY A 66 1.48 14.47 -0.66
N LEU A 67 1.24 14.32 -1.97
CA LEU A 67 1.70 13.17 -2.74
C LEU A 67 2.92 13.55 -3.60
N LEU A 68 3.77 12.58 -3.89
CA LEU A 68 5.03 12.81 -4.60
C LEU A 68 4.93 12.34 -6.05
N THR A 69 5.45 13.15 -6.98
CA THR A 69 5.66 12.72 -8.36
C THR A 69 7.06 12.14 -8.48
N THR A 70 7.16 10.95 -9.04
CA THR A 70 8.43 10.24 -9.20
C THR A 70 8.55 9.63 -10.59
N VAL A 71 9.78 9.26 -10.99
CA VAL A 71 10.00 8.40 -12.14
C VAL A 71 9.67 6.96 -11.75
N ALA A 72 8.67 6.38 -12.40
CA ALA A 72 8.30 4.98 -12.21
C ALA A 72 9.40 4.06 -12.73
N TYR A 73 9.78 4.23 -13.99
CA TYR A 73 10.86 3.50 -14.64
C TYR A 73 11.20 4.14 -16.00
N LYS A 74 12.38 3.79 -16.52
CA LYS A 74 12.73 4.05 -17.90
C LYS A 74 13.03 2.72 -18.59
N LEU A 75 12.21 2.36 -19.57
CA LEU A 75 12.29 1.11 -20.33
C LEU A 75 12.28 1.42 -21.83
N ASN A 76 13.12 0.75 -22.61
CA ASN A 76 13.24 0.96 -24.06
C ASN A 76 13.37 2.44 -24.45
N GLY A 77 14.09 3.23 -23.62
CA GLY A 77 14.28 4.65 -23.81
C GLY A 77 13.11 5.54 -23.36
N ASN A 78 11.95 4.99 -23.09
CA ASN A 78 10.77 5.74 -22.67
C ASN A 78 10.71 5.88 -21.15
N VAL A 79 10.46 7.10 -20.68
CA VAL A 79 10.29 7.41 -19.25
C VAL A 79 8.81 7.33 -18.89
N HIS A 80 8.51 6.60 -17.83
CA HIS A 80 7.20 6.55 -17.21
C HIS A 80 7.26 7.18 -15.83
N TYR A 81 6.18 7.84 -15.45
CA TYR A 81 6.04 8.52 -14.16
C TYR A 81 5.01 7.81 -13.29
N ALA A 82 5.09 8.10 -12.00
CA ALA A 82 4.10 7.65 -11.02
C ALA A 82 3.88 8.72 -9.97
N ILE A 83 2.73 8.62 -9.30
CA ILE A 83 2.47 9.33 -8.06
C ILE A 83 2.70 8.34 -6.92
N GLU A 84 3.39 8.80 -5.89
CA GLU A 84 3.77 8.00 -4.72
C GLU A 84 3.16 8.58 -3.45
N GLY A 85 2.69 7.67 -2.57
CA GLY A 85 2.30 7.96 -1.20
C GLY A 85 2.94 6.97 -0.23
N SER A 86 3.50 7.49 0.87
CA SER A 86 4.15 6.69 1.91
C SER A 86 3.38 6.76 3.21
N ILE A 87 2.96 5.63 3.75
CA ILE A 87 2.31 5.47 5.05
C ILE A 87 3.34 4.89 6.02
N TYR A 88 3.68 5.62 7.08
CA TYR A 88 4.78 5.26 7.99
C TYR A 88 4.46 4.07 8.88
N SER A 89 3.21 3.95 9.30
CA SER A 89 2.78 2.91 10.23
C SER A 89 1.72 2.01 9.60
N CYS A 90 2.05 0.72 9.46
CA CYS A 90 1.20 -0.30 8.88
C CYS A 90 1.41 -1.63 9.63
N GLY A 91 2.20 -2.56 9.15
CA GLY A 91 2.48 -3.83 9.83
C GLY A 91 3.18 -3.67 11.17
N ASN A 92 3.91 -2.56 11.39
CA ASN A 92 4.47 -2.23 12.70
C ASN A 92 3.40 -1.98 13.77
N ILE A 93 2.18 -1.56 13.40
CA ILE A 93 1.04 -1.44 14.33
C ILE A 93 0.67 -2.83 14.86
N ILE A 94 0.56 -3.81 13.97
CA ILE A 94 0.21 -5.19 14.33
C ILE A 94 1.32 -5.80 15.19
N LYS A 95 2.58 -5.53 14.82
CA LYS A 95 3.73 -5.93 15.63
C LYS A 95 3.69 -5.31 17.04
N TRP A 96 3.33 -4.03 17.14
CA TRP A 96 3.20 -3.34 18.43
C TRP A 96 2.08 -3.92 19.29
N LEU A 97 0.89 -4.17 18.70
CA LEU A 97 -0.22 -4.83 19.39
C LEU A 97 0.16 -6.21 19.92
N ARG A 98 0.96 -6.96 19.15
CA ARG A 98 1.47 -8.27 19.56
C ARG A 98 2.54 -8.16 20.65
N ASP A 99 3.62 -7.38 20.41
CA ASP A 99 4.85 -7.45 21.19
C ASP A 99 4.85 -6.55 22.44
N LYS A 100 4.07 -5.46 22.41
CA LYS A 100 3.99 -4.48 23.49
C LYS A 100 2.66 -4.50 24.23
N MET A 101 1.56 -4.65 23.51
CA MET A 101 0.23 -4.75 24.14
C MET A 101 -0.13 -6.20 24.51
N LEU A 102 0.58 -7.18 23.95
CA LEU A 102 0.41 -8.61 24.25
C LEU A 102 -1.01 -9.13 23.95
N PHE A 103 -1.71 -8.53 22.98
CA PHE A 103 -3.07 -8.88 22.67
C PHE A 103 -3.20 -10.26 21.99
N PHE A 104 -2.16 -10.68 21.29
CA PHE A 104 -2.08 -11.99 20.62
C PHE A 104 -0.62 -12.45 20.50
N LYS A 105 -0.42 -13.75 20.29
CA LYS A 105 0.93 -14.37 20.25
C LYS A 105 1.59 -14.26 18.87
N SER A 106 0.81 -14.22 17.80
CA SER A 106 1.31 -14.12 16.43
C SER A 106 0.49 -13.13 15.63
N ALA A 107 1.08 -12.55 14.57
CA ALA A 107 0.36 -11.61 13.69
C ALA A 107 -0.87 -12.27 13.04
N HIS A 108 -0.82 -13.56 12.74
CA HIS A 108 -1.94 -14.31 12.18
C HIS A 108 -3.14 -14.38 13.15
N GLU A 109 -2.88 -14.47 14.46
CA GLU A 109 -3.97 -14.50 15.45
C GLU A 109 -4.77 -13.20 15.50
N SER A 110 -4.22 -12.06 15.02
CA SER A 110 -4.94 -10.80 14.97
C SER A 110 -6.26 -10.90 14.18
N GLU A 111 -6.33 -11.80 13.21
CA GLU A 111 -7.51 -12.01 12.38
C GLU A 111 -8.75 -12.40 13.20
N LYS A 112 -8.57 -13.13 14.31
CA LYS A 112 -9.66 -13.55 15.21
C LYS A 112 -10.35 -12.38 15.93
N TYR A 113 -9.70 -11.24 16.01
CA TYR A 113 -10.17 -10.04 16.71
C TYR A 113 -10.74 -8.99 15.76
N LEU A 114 -10.78 -9.28 14.45
CA LEU A 114 -11.29 -8.33 13.46
C LEU A 114 -12.79 -8.47 13.26
N ASN A 115 -13.48 -7.34 13.34
CA ASN A 115 -14.84 -7.19 12.85
C ASN A 115 -14.78 -6.86 11.36
N ILE A 116 -15.17 -7.79 10.49
CA ILE A 116 -15.07 -7.66 9.03
C ILE A 116 -15.92 -6.50 8.48
N ASN A 117 -16.98 -6.11 9.17
CA ASN A 117 -17.80 -4.94 8.85
C ASN A 117 -17.15 -3.61 9.26
N GLY A 118 -15.99 -3.65 9.92
CA GLY A 118 -15.24 -2.47 10.36
C GLY A 118 -15.82 -1.79 11.60
N ASP A 119 -16.79 -2.40 12.28
CA ASP A 119 -17.35 -1.84 13.52
C ASP A 119 -16.31 -1.86 14.65
N THR A 120 -16.13 -0.73 15.30
CA THR A 120 -15.15 -0.48 16.37
C THR A 120 -15.79 0.08 17.63
N ASN A 121 -17.12 0.05 17.75
CA ASN A 121 -17.86 0.70 18.84
C ASN A 121 -17.37 2.16 19.05
N ASN A 122 -17.22 2.91 17.94
CA ASN A 122 -16.70 4.29 17.87
C ASN A 122 -15.24 4.49 18.31
N VAL A 123 -14.47 3.43 18.52
CA VAL A 123 -13.03 3.57 18.80
C VAL A 123 -12.30 3.93 17.52
N LEU A 124 -11.52 5.01 17.57
CA LEU A 124 -10.66 5.48 16.46
C LEU A 124 -9.21 5.37 16.89
N PHE A 125 -8.35 4.96 15.96
CA PHE A 125 -6.90 4.88 16.18
C PHE A 125 -6.16 5.83 15.24
N LEU A 126 -5.29 6.66 15.82
CA LEU A 126 -4.34 7.51 15.11
C LEU A 126 -2.98 6.78 15.05
N PRO A 127 -2.53 6.27 13.89
CA PRO A 127 -1.34 5.40 13.81
C PRO A 127 -0.03 6.19 13.66
N ALA A 128 0.17 7.23 14.47
CA ALA A 128 1.29 8.16 14.32
C ALA A 128 2.45 7.83 15.29
N PHE A 129 3.00 6.60 15.25
CA PHE A 129 4.12 6.23 16.11
C PHE A 129 5.37 7.08 15.90
N ASN A 130 5.66 7.38 14.64
CA ASN A 130 6.78 8.24 14.21
C ASN A 130 6.26 9.41 13.35
N GLY A 131 5.12 9.97 13.73
CA GLY A 131 4.41 10.93 12.91
C GLY A 131 3.53 10.28 11.84
N LEU A 132 2.99 11.09 10.96
CA LEU A 132 2.20 10.70 9.79
C LEU A 132 2.98 11.00 8.50
N GLY A 133 2.99 10.04 7.57
CA GLY A 133 3.48 10.22 6.22
C GLY A 133 2.46 10.92 5.31
N ALA A 134 2.41 10.52 4.05
CA ALA A 134 1.47 11.07 3.09
C ALA A 134 0.02 10.88 3.54
N PRO A 135 -0.86 11.86 3.27
CA PRO A 135 -0.58 13.17 2.68
C PRO A 135 -0.18 14.24 3.72
N PHE A 136 -0.15 13.91 5.00
CA PHE A 136 -0.06 14.86 6.12
C PHE A 136 1.36 15.38 6.36
N TRP A 137 2.39 14.55 6.17
CA TRP A 137 3.82 14.86 6.38
C TRP A 137 4.09 15.57 7.71
N ASN A 138 3.52 15.06 8.81
CA ASN A 138 3.65 15.63 10.14
C ASN A 138 4.47 14.70 11.04
N SER A 139 5.69 15.14 11.42
CA SER A 139 6.62 14.39 12.27
C SER A 139 6.33 14.50 13.76
N ASP A 140 5.56 15.50 14.19
CA ASP A 140 5.42 15.89 15.59
C ASP A 140 4.23 15.22 16.27
N ILE A 141 3.20 14.87 15.49
CA ILE A 141 2.02 14.15 15.98
C ILE A 141 2.40 12.76 16.51
N ARG A 142 1.68 12.32 17.52
CA ARG A 142 1.84 10.97 18.12
C ARG A 142 0.54 10.20 18.07
N GLY A 143 0.69 8.85 18.07
CA GLY A 143 -0.43 7.92 18.02
C GLY A 143 -1.28 7.96 19.28
N GLY A 144 -2.56 7.61 19.12
CA GLY A 144 -3.51 7.55 20.22
C GLY A 144 -4.82 6.89 19.83
N PHE A 145 -5.55 6.43 20.84
CA PHE A 145 -6.92 5.96 20.71
C PHE A 145 -7.88 7.05 21.18
N TYR A 146 -9.02 7.15 20.52
CA TYR A 146 -10.11 8.04 20.88
C TYR A 146 -11.42 7.26 20.90
N GLY A 147 -12.38 7.69 21.75
CA GLY A 147 -13.68 7.04 21.84
C GLY A 147 -13.73 5.80 22.74
N ILE A 148 -12.70 5.55 23.54
CA ILE A 148 -12.66 4.43 24.50
C ILE A 148 -13.69 4.66 25.62
N THR A 149 -14.48 3.61 25.90
CA THR A 149 -15.45 3.56 26.99
C THR A 149 -15.19 2.33 27.86
N GLN A 150 -16.00 2.13 28.92
CA GLN A 150 -15.92 0.92 29.76
C GLN A 150 -16.29 -0.37 29.00
N ASP A 151 -17.06 -0.24 27.92
CA ASP A 151 -17.51 -1.37 27.09
C ASP A 151 -16.53 -1.71 25.94
N THR A 152 -15.45 -0.93 25.80
CA THR A 152 -14.45 -1.14 24.75
C THR A 152 -13.74 -2.47 24.95
N THR A 153 -13.74 -3.28 23.90
CA THR A 153 -13.14 -4.60 23.87
C THR A 153 -11.81 -4.62 23.11
N ILE A 154 -11.07 -5.73 23.23
CA ILE A 154 -9.86 -5.96 22.40
C ILE A 154 -10.19 -5.96 20.91
N ASN A 155 -11.39 -6.47 20.52
CA ASN A 155 -11.83 -6.48 19.13
C ASN A 155 -11.97 -5.06 18.58
N ASP A 156 -12.53 -4.15 19.35
CA ASP A 156 -12.69 -2.74 18.95
C ASP A 156 -11.33 -2.07 18.74
N ILE A 157 -10.39 -2.31 19.66
CA ILE A 157 -9.03 -1.78 19.57
C ILE A 157 -8.31 -2.33 18.34
N VAL A 158 -8.33 -3.67 18.14
CA VAL A 158 -7.62 -4.30 17.01
C VAL A 158 -8.26 -3.90 15.68
N THR A 159 -9.60 -3.90 15.60
CA THR A 159 -10.33 -3.47 14.40
C THR A 159 -10.05 -2.00 14.05
N SER A 160 -10.03 -1.10 15.05
CA SER A 160 -9.72 0.33 14.81
C SER A 160 -8.28 0.52 14.29
N ALA A 161 -7.34 -0.30 14.73
CA ALA A 161 -5.97 -0.28 14.23
C ALA A 161 -5.90 -0.70 12.74
N PHE A 162 -6.61 -1.75 12.33
CA PHE A 162 -6.68 -2.18 10.93
C PHE A 162 -7.46 -1.17 10.06
N ASN A 163 -8.56 -0.62 10.57
CA ASN A 163 -9.29 0.45 9.91
C ASN A 163 -8.38 1.65 9.63
N SER A 164 -7.55 2.05 10.59
CA SER A 164 -6.66 3.19 10.43
C SER A 164 -5.66 3.01 9.27
N ILE A 165 -5.20 1.78 9.02
CA ILE A 165 -4.33 1.45 7.87
C ILE A 165 -5.12 1.61 6.57
N SER A 166 -6.33 1.06 6.50
CA SER A 166 -7.20 1.17 5.34
C SER A 166 -7.60 2.62 5.05
N PHE A 167 -7.87 3.40 6.09
CA PHE A 167 -8.29 4.80 5.98
C PHE A 167 -7.16 5.73 5.53
N GLN A 168 -5.90 5.49 5.92
CA GLN A 168 -4.77 6.22 5.35
C GLN A 168 -4.66 5.98 3.83
N THR A 169 -4.86 4.73 3.39
CA THR A 169 -4.92 4.42 1.96
C THR A 169 -6.12 5.09 1.28
N LYS A 170 -7.29 5.10 1.93
CA LYS A 170 -8.49 5.78 1.44
C LYS A 170 -8.25 7.29 1.27
N GLU A 171 -7.57 7.95 2.20
CA GLU A 171 -7.24 9.37 2.09
C GLU A 171 -6.40 9.65 0.84
N ILE A 172 -5.36 8.82 0.58
CA ILE A 172 -4.51 8.95 -0.61
C ILE A 172 -5.35 8.72 -1.88
N THR A 173 -6.17 7.67 -1.93
CA THR A 173 -6.99 7.39 -3.12
C THR A 173 -8.04 8.48 -3.37
N THR A 174 -8.58 9.09 -2.33
CA THR A 174 -9.51 10.22 -2.43
C THR A 174 -8.83 11.45 -3.04
N ILE A 175 -7.56 11.72 -2.68
CA ILE A 175 -6.77 12.79 -3.31
C ILE A 175 -6.53 12.48 -4.79
N LEU A 176 -6.14 11.25 -5.13
CA LEU A 176 -5.93 10.87 -6.54
C LEU A 176 -7.21 11.09 -7.38
N GLU A 177 -8.37 10.68 -6.86
CA GLU A 177 -9.66 10.87 -7.53
C GLU A 177 -10.01 12.35 -7.71
N LYS A 178 -9.68 13.21 -6.74
CA LYS A 178 -9.86 14.68 -6.81
C LYS A 178 -9.03 15.32 -7.94
N TYR A 179 -7.90 14.71 -8.30
CA TYR A 179 -7.06 15.12 -9.42
C TYR A 179 -7.38 14.36 -10.73
N ASP A 180 -8.57 13.77 -10.83
CA ASP A 180 -9.04 13.00 -11.98
C ASP A 180 -8.17 11.79 -12.34
N ILE A 181 -7.39 11.28 -11.39
CA ILE A 181 -6.60 10.06 -11.56
C ILE A 181 -7.47 8.86 -11.20
N LYS A 182 -8.00 8.25 -12.22
CA LYS A 182 -8.87 7.09 -12.09
C LYS A 182 -8.02 5.84 -11.80
N ILE A 183 -8.28 5.19 -10.65
CA ILE A 183 -7.67 3.92 -10.31
C ILE A 183 -8.41 2.80 -11.04
N ASN A 184 -7.73 2.13 -11.98
CA ASN A 184 -8.30 1.06 -12.79
C ASN A 184 -8.11 -0.31 -12.14
N ASN A 185 -6.87 -0.60 -11.72
CA ASN A 185 -6.52 -1.83 -11.03
C ASN A 185 -5.80 -1.47 -9.73
N LEU A 186 -6.20 -2.07 -8.62
CA LEU A 186 -5.54 -1.93 -7.34
C LEU A 186 -4.93 -3.26 -6.93
N LEU A 187 -3.62 -3.36 -7.07
CA LEU A 187 -2.84 -4.53 -6.74
C LEU A 187 -2.17 -4.34 -5.38
N VAL A 188 -2.35 -5.31 -4.50
CA VAL A 188 -1.94 -5.22 -3.09
C VAL A 188 -1.04 -6.38 -2.74
N ASP A 189 0.13 -6.11 -2.18
CA ASP A 189 1.08 -7.12 -1.71
C ASP A 189 1.70 -6.78 -0.35
N GLY A 190 2.73 -7.53 0.05
CA GLY A 190 3.39 -7.41 1.32
C GLY A 190 2.85 -8.38 2.38
N GLY A 191 3.47 -8.39 3.56
CA GLY A 191 3.16 -9.38 4.60
C GLY A 191 1.74 -9.33 5.13
N MET A 192 1.08 -8.17 5.10
CA MET A 192 -0.27 -8.01 5.64
C MET A 192 -1.36 -8.66 4.78
N VAL A 193 -1.13 -8.88 3.48
CA VAL A 193 -2.14 -9.50 2.61
C VAL A 193 -2.37 -10.99 2.90
N GLN A 194 -1.55 -11.60 3.75
CA GLN A 194 -1.78 -12.94 4.27
C GLN A 194 -3.03 -12.98 5.18
N ASN A 195 -3.42 -11.85 5.77
CA ASN A 195 -4.67 -11.69 6.51
C ASN A 195 -5.81 -11.38 5.52
N LYS A 196 -6.65 -12.38 5.25
CA LYS A 196 -7.75 -12.26 4.28
C LYS A 196 -8.83 -11.30 4.76
N THR A 197 -9.09 -11.26 6.06
CA THR A 197 -10.05 -10.32 6.66
C THR A 197 -9.58 -8.88 6.45
N PHE A 198 -8.27 -8.59 6.62
CA PHE A 198 -7.72 -7.28 6.29
C PHE A 198 -7.92 -6.92 4.81
N CYS A 199 -7.68 -7.86 3.89
CA CYS A 199 -7.88 -7.60 2.47
C CYS A 199 -9.35 -7.24 2.17
N GLN A 200 -10.30 -7.93 2.78
CA GLN A 200 -11.72 -7.61 2.64
C GLN A 200 -12.07 -6.25 3.27
N MET A 201 -11.58 -5.96 4.47
CA MET A 201 -11.77 -4.65 5.13
C MET A 201 -11.18 -3.51 4.29
N LEU A 202 -10.01 -3.70 3.69
CA LEU A 202 -9.39 -2.73 2.80
C LEU A 202 -10.25 -2.48 1.56
N SER A 203 -10.73 -3.55 0.90
CA SER A 203 -11.64 -3.45 -0.24
C SER A 203 -12.92 -2.69 0.13
N ASN A 204 -13.53 -2.99 1.27
CA ASN A 204 -14.71 -2.31 1.78
C ASN A 204 -14.46 -0.83 2.06
N ALA A 205 -13.36 -0.50 2.74
CA ALA A 205 -12.99 0.88 3.05
C ALA A 205 -12.74 1.73 1.80
N LEU A 206 -12.09 1.16 0.80
CA LEU A 206 -11.78 1.84 -0.47
C LEU A 206 -12.98 1.89 -1.42
N ASN A 207 -13.98 1.03 -1.20
CA ASN A 207 -15.07 0.74 -2.13
C ASN A 207 -14.54 0.38 -3.53
N LYS A 208 -13.50 -0.46 -3.58
CA LYS A 208 -12.83 -0.89 -4.81
C LYS A 208 -12.46 -2.37 -4.70
N GLU A 209 -12.52 -3.06 -5.85
CA GLU A 209 -11.93 -4.39 -5.95
C GLU A 209 -10.41 -4.28 -5.76
N ILE A 210 -9.84 -5.13 -4.91
CA ILE A 210 -8.41 -5.29 -4.76
C ILE A 210 -7.97 -6.67 -5.22
N LEU A 211 -6.78 -6.73 -5.80
CA LEU A 211 -6.16 -7.95 -6.30
C LEU A 211 -4.88 -8.23 -5.52
N THR A 212 -4.72 -9.45 -5.02
CA THR A 212 -3.49 -9.86 -4.33
C THR A 212 -2.82 -11.00 -5.09
N PRO A 213 -1.52 -10.89 -5.43
CA PRO A 213 -0.83 -11.98 -6.10
C PRO A 213 -0.66 -13.17 -5.16
N VAL A 214 -0.76 -14.38 -5.69
CA VAL A 214 -0.46 -15.60 -4.92
C VAL A 214 1.02 -15.62 -4.53
N ASN A 215 1.91 -15.19 -5.44
CA ASN A 215 3.33 -14.98 -5.13
C ASN A 215 3.56 -13.50 -4.77
N VAL A 216 3.89 -13.25 -3.51
CA VAL A 216 4.05 -11.91 -2.92
C VAL A 216 5.41 -11.25 -3.19
N GLU A 217 6.36 -11.95 -3.87
CA GLU A 217 7.70 -11.45 -4.16
C GLU A 217 7.72 -10.50 -5.38
N SER A 218 6.80 -9.56 -5.44
CA SER A 218 6.60 -8.65 -6.58
C SER A 218 7.85 -7.86 -6.94
N THR A 219 8.66 -7.46 -5.96
CA THR A 219 9.92 -6.72 -6.18
C THR A 219 10.93 -7.56 -6.97
N ALA A 220 11.17 -8.81 -6.55
CA ALA A 220 12.10 -9.71 -7.23
C ALA A 220 11.60 -10.05 -8.64
N ILE A 221 10.29 -10.32 -8.77
CA ILE A 221 9.64 -10.56 -10.07
C ILE A 221 9.80 -9.35 -11.00
N GLY A 222 9.68 -8.14 -10.47
CA GLY A 222 9.83 -6.91 -11.25
C GLY A 222 11.25 -6.72 -11.77
N ALA A 223 12.25 -6.95 -10.94
CA ALA A 223 13.64 -6.93 -11.37
C ALA A 223 13.94 -7.97 -12.47
N CYS A 224 13.39 -9.19 -12.32
CA CYS A 224 13.47 -10.22 -13.35
C CYS A 224 12.79 -9.79 -14.66
N LYS A 225 11.59 -9.19 -14.58
CA LYS A 225 10.88 -8.71 -15.78
C LYS A 225 11.66 -7.64 -16.53
N VAL A 226 12.30 -6.69 -15.83
CA VAL A 226 13.16 -5.69 -16.45
C VAL A 226 14.33 -6.35 -17.18
N CYS A 227 14.95 -7.35 -16.56
CA CYS A 227 16.03 -8.12 -17.20
C CYS A 227 15.53 -8.92 -18.43
N MET A 228 14.32 -9.50 -18.38
CA MET A 228 13.72 -10.22 -19.50
C MET A 228 13.41 -9.27 -20.67
N LEU A 229 12.85 -8.08 -20.39
CA LEU A 229 12.58 -7.04 -21.40
C LEU A 229 13.87 -6.62 -22.13
N SER A 230 14.99 -6.44 -21.40
CA SER A 230 16.29 -6.12 -22.00
C SER A 230 16.86 -7.23 -22.88
N SER A 231 16.35 -8.42 -22.75
CA SER A 231 16.74 -9.62 -23.51
C SER A 231 15.69 -10.02 -24.56
N GLU A 232 14.73 -9.12 -24.84
CA GLU A 232 13.62 -9.33 -25.80
C GLU A 232 12.74 -10.56 -25.48
N ILE A 233 12.70 -10.97 -24.21
CA ILE A 233 11.85 -12.07 -23.74
C ILE A 233 10.46 -11.55 -23.45
N ASP A 234 9.44 -12.17 -24.01
CA ASP A 234 8.04 -11.79 -23.78
C ASP A 234 7.62 -12.10 -22.33
N ILE A 235 7.24 -11.04 -21.61
CA ILE A 235 6.75 -11.12 -20.23
C ILE A 235 5.23 -11.29 -20.12
N ASN A 236 4.48 -11.20 -21.23
CA ASN A 236 3.02 -11.25 -21.21
C ASN A 236 2.50 -12.66 -20.87
N ASN A 237 3.31 -13.68 -21.15
CA ASN A 237 2.98 -15.08 -20.85
C ASN A 237 3.24 -15.49 -19.39
N LEU A 238 3.77 -14.59 -18.55
CA LEU A 238 3.91 -14.86 -17.13
C LEU A 238 2.54 -14.79 -16.47
N SER A 239 1.91 -15.94 -16.28
CA SER A 239 0.60 -16.06 -15.62
C SER A 239 0.67 -15.47 -14.21
N LYS A 240 -0.32 -14.69 -13.86
CA LYS A 240 -0.50 -14.14 -12.52
C LYS A 240 -1.74 -14.75 -11.92
N GLU A 241 -1.57 -15.70 -11.01
CA GLU A 241 -2.66 -16.10 -10.15
C GLU A 241 -2.90 -15.00 -9.13
N MET A 242 -4.14 -14.51 -9.08
CA MET A 242 -4.57 -13.44 -8.19
C MET A 242 -5.76 -13.88 -7.36
N ASN A 243 -5.77 -13.51 -6.09
CA ASN A 243 -7.00 -13.50 -5.31
C ASN A 243 -7.68 -12.14 -5.50
N SER A 244 -9.01 -12.15 -5.56
CA SER A 244 -9.82 -10.93 -5.69
C SER A 244 -10.68 -10.76 -4.44
N TYR A 245 -10.75 -9.53 -3.95
CA TYR A 245 -11.64 -9.12 -2.86
C TYR A 245 -12.49 -7.94 -3.36
N ARG A 246 -13.80 -8.17 -3.40
CA ARG A 246 -14.75 -7.16 -3.85
C ARG A 246 -15.42 -6.49 -2.67
N PRO A 247 -15.69 -5.17 -2.76
CA PRO A 247 -16.36 -4.46 -1.68
C PRO A 247 -17.77 -5.00 -1.47
N ASP A 248 -18.18 -5.11 -0.21
CA ASP A 248 -19.56 -5.38 0.15
C ASP A 248 -20.35 -4.06 0.11
N SER A 249 -21.24 -3.95 -0.87
CA SER A 249 -22.04 -2.74 -1.06
C SER A 249 -22.95 -2.41 0.12
N SER A 250 -23.32 -3.39 0.94
CA SER A 250 -24.16 -3.17 2.13
C SER A 250 -23.40 -2.42 3.25
N LEU A 251 -22.07 -2.43 3.21
CA LEU A 251 -21.19 -1.78 4.18
C LEU A 251 -20.67 -0.40 3.73
N GLN A 252 -21.06 0.07 2.55
CA GLN A 252 -20.52 1.29 1.97
C GLN A 252 -20.74 2.52 2.87
N ASP A 253 -21.98 2.76 3.33
CA ASP A 253 -22.34 3.91 4.15
C ASP A 253 -21.65 3.87 5.52
N VAL A 254 -21.56 2.68 6.13
CA VAL A 254 -20.88 2.48 7.41
C VAL A 254 -19.39 2.78 7.28
N ASN A 255 -18.75 2.25 6.24
CA ASN A 255 -17.31 2.50 6.00
C ASN A 255 -17.04 3.99 5.69
N LEU A 256 -17.92 4.66 4.96
CA LEU A 256 -17.79 6.09 4.69
C LEU A 256 -17.89 6.90 5.99
N THR A 257 -18.90 6.62 6.82
CA THR A 257 -19.09 7.27 8.13
C THR A 257 -17.88 7.06 9.04
N ASN A 258 -17.36 5.83 9.11
CA ASN A 258 -16.18 5.51 9.92
C ASN A 258 -14.93 6.25 9.42
N PHE A 259 -14.76 6.33 8.10
CA PHE A 259 -13.66 7.08 7.50
C PHE A 259 -13.75 8.58 7.80
N ASP A 260 -14.92 9.19 7.66
CA ASP A 260 -15.15 10.62 7.93
C ASP A 260 -14.88 10.96 9.39
N ASN A 261 -15.33 10.11 10.31
CA ASN A 261 -15.06 10.25 11.75
C ASN A 261 -13.55 10.16 12.03
N TRP A 262 -12.86 9.17 11.45
CA TRP A 262 -11.42 9.02 11.59
C TRP A 262 -10.67 10.24 11.02
N LYS A 263 -11.02 10.69 9.82
CA LYS A 263 -10.42 11.86 9.16
C LYS A 263 -10.62 13.15 9.99
N SER A 264 -11.82 13.34 10.57
CA SER A 264 -12.10 14.45 11.47
C SER A 264 -11.21 14.38 12.71
N TYR A 265 -11.03 13.20 13.32
CA TYR A 265 -10.15 12.99 14.46
C TYR A 265 -8.70 13.31 14.14
N VAL A 266 -8.16 12.77 13.03
CA VAL A 266 -6.79 13.06 12.56
C VAL A 266 -6.60 14.56 12.35
N SER A 267 -7.54 15.23 11.68
CA SER A 267 -7.46 16.66 11.37
C SER A 267 -7.47 17.53 12.64
N LYS A 268 -8.25 17.16 13.65
CA LYS A 268 -8.27 17.84 14.95
C LYS A 268 -6.94 17.63 15.69
N SER A 269 -6.43 16.39 15.69
CA SER A 269 -5.17 16.05 16.35
C SER A 269 -3.96 16.80 15.77
N ILE A 270 -3.93 17.01 14.44
CA ILE A 270 -2.87 17.80 13.78
C ILE A 270 -2.93 19.28 14.17
N LYS A 271 -4.12 19.84 14.37
CA LYS A 271 -4.31 21.27 14.73
C LYS A 271 -4.01 21.59 16.19
N THR A 272 -3.97 20.58 17.05
CA THR A 272 -3.80 20.75 18.50
C THR A 272 -2.33 20.79 18.93
N ILE A 273 -1.44 20.40 18.05
CA ILE A 273 0.03 20.41 18.20
C ILE A 273 0.61 21.63 17.44
#